data_92452244a9f307b29691eeb527f0cf18
#
_entry.id   92452244a9f307b29691eeb527f0cf18
#
_cell.length_a   1.000
_cell.length_b   1.000
_cell.length_c   1.000
_cell.angle_alpha   90.00
_cell.angle_beta   90.00
_cell.angle_gamma   90.00
#
_symmetry.space_group_name_H-M   'P 1'
#
loop_
_entity.id
_entity.type
_entity.pdbx_description
1 polymer ?
#
loop_
_entity_poly.entity_id
_entity_poly.type
_entity_poly.pdbx_seq_one_letter_code
_entity_poly.pdbx_strand_id
1 'polypeptide(L)'
;MEAVERVLVLPRDRVPGWCDFTGIRPAGEAALDEMRRAVSTHGQFLDRPVAEANPAFKQLIPYALVRSGELVFLMERTDGGGDPRLHGKASIGVGGHLNPVDGVVDPLAAGLRREWGEELIADWEPRFRLIGLLNDDSNPVGSVHLGVVFEVDAADRPLAVRETGKLAGRWADSTALLAAAERLETWSRLVADHLGLLPVTMESPAP
;
A
#
# COMPACT_ATOMS: atom_id res chain seq x y z
N MET A 1 19.51 -14.61 18.40
CA MET A 1 18.06 -14.58 18.10
C MET A 1 17.79 -13.25 17.42
N GLU A 2 17.30 -13.30 16.22
CA GLU A 2 16.83 -12.10 15.52
C GLU A 2 15.67 -11.50 16.31
N ALA A 3 15.63 -10.18 16.48
CA ALA A 3 14.53 -9.52 17.17
C ALA A 3 13.25 -9.68 16.34
N VAL A 4 12.16 -10.06 17.00
CA VAL A 4 10.85 -10.15 16.31
C VAL A 4 10.42 -8.76 15.86
N GLU A 5 10.03 -8.65 14.60
CA GLU A 5 9.51 -7.40 14.05
C GLU A 5 8.25 -6.97 14.81
N ARG A 6 8.17 -5.69 15.17
CA ARG A 6 7.01 -5.07 15.81
C ARG A 6 6.33 -4.09 14.88
N VAL A 7 5.01 -4.17 14.78
CA VAL A 7 4.22 -3.38 13.84
C VAL A 7 3.17 -2.54 14.57
N LEU A 8 2.90 -1.34 14.05
CA LEU A 8 1.89 -0.43 14.58
C LEU A 8 0.49 -0.95 14.24
N VAL A 9 -0.33 -1.10 15.27
CA VAL A 9 -1.72 -1.53 15.13
C VAL A 9 -2.68 -0.55 15.81
N LEU A 10 -3.90 -0.52 15.31
CA LEU A 10 -5.05 0.12 15.96
C LEU A 10 -6.10 -0.92 16.32
N PRO A 11 -6.70 -0.87 17.53
CA PRO A 11 -7.87 -1.69 17.83
C PRO A 11 -9.00 -1.37 16.85
N ARG A 12 -9.57 -2.39 16.24
CA ARG A 12 -10.60 -2.24 15.21
C ARG A 12 -11.85 -1.52 15.72
N ASP A 13 -12.22 -1.73 16.98
CA ASP A 13 -13.38 -1.08 17.64
C ASP A 13 -13.16 0.41 17.90
N ARG A 14 -11.93 0.91 17.77
CA ARG A 14 -11.60 2.34 17.92
C ARG A 14 -11.62 3.09 16.59
N VAL A 15 -11.74 2.37 15.48
CA VAL A 15 -11.73 2.92 14.12
C VAL A 15 -12.84 2.30 13.25
N PRO A 16 -14.09 2.21 13.74
CA PRO A 16 -15.14 1.44 13.06
C PRO A 16 -15.40 1.97 11.65
N GLY A 17 -15.43 3.29 11.45
CA GLY A 17 -15.66 3.90 10.14
C GLY A 17 -14.56 3.66 9.11
N TRP A 18 -13.43 3.06 9.50
CA TRP A 18 -12.32 2.79 8.57
C TRP A 18 -12.26 1.32 8.10
N CYS A 19 -13.07 0.45 8.70
CA CYS A 19 -13.02 -0.99 8.48
C CYS A 19 -14.37 -1.61 8.08
N ASP A 20 -15.40 -0.79 7.84
CA ASP A 20 -16.78 -1.21 7.53
C ASP A 20 -17.10 -1.22 6.02
N PHE A 21 -16.06 -1.29 5.18
CA PHE A 21 -16.18 -1.31 3.73
C PHE A 21 -15.15 -2.27 3.12
N THR A 22 -15.32 -2.62 1.86
CA THR A 22 -14.34 -3.33 1.05
C THR A 22 -13.94 -2.45 -0.13
N GLY A 23 -12.65 -2.44 -0.47
CA GLY A 23 -12.09 -1.61 -1.52
C GLY A 23 -11.49 -0.31 -0.99
N ILE A 24 -11.64 0.78 -1.73
CA ILE A 24 -11.12 2.10 -1.36
C ILE A 24 -12.26 3.05 -1.03
N ARG A 25 -12.15 3.70 0.11
CA ARG A 25 -12.97 4.85 0.49
C ARG A 25 -12.14 6.13 0.33
N PRO A 26 -12.54 7.07 -0.54
CA PRO A 26 -11.84 8.34 -0.69
C PRO A 26 -11.67 9.08 0.63
N ALA A 27 -10.49 9.63 0.86
CA ALA A 27 -10.14 10.36 2.07
C ALA A 27 -9.17 11.50 1.73
N GLY A 28 -9.20 12.55 2.52
CA GLY A 28 -8.32 13.71 2.38
C GLY A 28 -7.69 14.11 3.71
N GLU A 29 -7.12 15.32 3.80
CA GLU A 29 -6.34 15.79 4.94
C GLU A 29 -7.08 15.69 6.28
N ALA A 30 -8.38 15.94 6.32
CA ALA A 30 -9.16 15.83 7.56
C ALA A 30 -9.17 14.39 8.12
N ALA A 31 -9.25 13.39 7.25
CA ALA A 31 -9.16 11.98 7.63
C ALA A 31 -7.73 11.61 8.09
N LEU A 32 -6.71 12.21 7.47
CA LEU A 32 -5.33 12.01 7.89
C LEU A 32 -5.08 12.55 9.31
N ASP A 33 -5.63 13.72 9.63
CA ASP A 33 -5.54 14.30 10.98
C ASP A 33 -6.31 13.47 12.01
N GLU A 34 -7.46 12.92 11.64
CA GLU A 34 -8.19 11.99 12.48
C GLU A 34 -7.38 10.73 12.74
N MET A 35 -6.76 10.18 11.71
CA MET A 35 -5.90 9.00 11.83
C MET A 35 -4.68 9.26 12.72
N ARG A 36 -4.01 10.41 12.59
CA ARG A 36 -2.91 10.82 13.47
C ARG A 36 -3.35 10.86 14.93
N ARG A 37 -4.55 11.42 15.20
CA ARG A 37 -5.14 11.43 16.56
C ARG A 37 -5.43 10.02 17.05
N ALA A 38 -6.02 9.16 16.22
CA ALA A 38 -6.31 7.77 16.59
C ALA A 38 -5.04 6.97 16.88
N VAL A 39 -3.99 7.15 16.07
CA VAL A 39 -2.68 6.54 16.29
C VAL A 39 -2.07 7.03 17.61
N SER A 40 -2.08 8.33 17.87
CA SER A 40 -1.55 8.90 19.12
C SER A 40 -2.30 8.42 20.36
N THR A 41 -3.60 8.14 20.26
CA THR A 41 -4.46 7.80 21.40
C THR A 41 -4.57 6.29 21.63
N HIS A 42 -4.60 5.51 20.54
CA HIS A 42 -4.94 4.08 20.58
C HIS A 42 -3.89 3.19 19.92
N GLY A 43 -2.90 3.79 19.22
CA GLY A 43 -1.85 3.05 18.54
C GLY A 43 -0.96 2.30 19.52
N GLN A 44 -0.62 1.07 19.16
CA GLN A 44 0.31 0.26 19.95
C GLN A 44 1.17 -0.58 18.99
N PHE A 45 2.35 -0.96 19.47
CA PHE A 45 3.23 -1.87 18.73
C PHE A 45 3.07 -3.28 19.25
N LEU A 46 2.67 -4.20 18.39
CA LEU A 46 2.60 -5.65 18.67
C LEU A 46 3.68 -6.39 17.88
N ASP A 47 4.08 -7.55 18.37
CA ASP A 47 4.90 -8.46 17.59
C ASP A 47 4.12 -8.87 16.33
N ARG A 48 4.75 -8.79 15.16
CA ARG A 48 4.11 -9.02 13.87
C ARG A 48 3.33 -10.34 13.79
N PRO A 49 3.85 -11.50 14.23
CA PRO A 49 3.07 -12.74 14.22
C PRO A 49 1.81 -12.70 15.08
N VAL A 50 1.83 -11.91 16.18
CA VAL A 50 0.64 -11.70 17.03
C VAL A 50 -0.39 -10.82 16.32
N ALA A 51 0.06 -9.75 15.67
CA ALA A 51 -0.80 -8.86 14.91
C ALA A 51 -1.43 -9.57 13.68
N GLU A 52 -0.66 -10.38 12.97
CA GLU A 52 -1.12 -11.16 11.81
C GLU A 52 -2.17 -12.24 12.17
N ALA A 53 -2.18 -12.71 13.41
CA ALA A 53 -3.12 -13.73 13.89
C ALA A 53 -4.37 -13.13 14.57
N ASN A 54 -4.48 -11.80 14.71
CA ASN A 54 -5.53 -11.19 15.54
C ASN A 54 -6.34 -10.12 14.80
N PRO A 55 -7.51 -10.47 14.22
CA PRO A 55 -8.35 -9.54 13.46
C PRO A 55 -9.08 -8.48 14.34
N ALA A 56 -8.90 -8.50 15.68
CA ALA A 56 -9.33 -7.40 16.54
C ALA A 56 -8.47 -6.14 16.36
N PHE A 57 -7.35 -6.25 15.64
CA PHE A 57 -6.46 -5.15 15.31
C PHE A 57 -6.33 -4.97 13.80
N LYS A 58 -6.05 -3.73 13.39
CA LYS A 58 -5.64 -3.37 12.04
C LYS A 58 -4.22 -2.85 12.07
N GLN A 59 -3.31 -3.50 11.33
CA GLN A 59 -1.98 -3.01 11.03
C GLN A 59 -2.09 -1.87 10.02
N LEU A 60 -1.55 -0.69 10.31
CA LEU A 60 -1.56 0.43 9.38
C LEU A 60 -0.44 0.25 8.37
N ILE A 61 -0.81 0.30 7.11
CA ILE A 61 0.12 0.18 5.98
C ILE A 61 0.01 1.46 5.13
N PRO A 62 0.95 2.41 5.22
CA PRO A 62 1.06 3.45 4.21
C PRO A 62 1.39 2.81 2.85
N TYR A 63 0.69 3.22 1.81
CA TYR A 63 0.79 2.67 0.47
C TYR A 63 0.80 3.80 -0.55
N ALA A 64 1.92 4.02 -1.24
CA ALA A 64 2.11 5.10 -2.19
C ALA A 64 2.06 4.62 -3.63
N LEU A 65 1.03 5.03 -4.37
CA LEU A 65 0.94 4.93 -5.82
C LEU A 65 1.77 6.04 -6.46
N VAL A 66 2.58 5.74 -7.46
CA VAL A 66 3.34 6.76 -8.20
C VAL A 66 2.83 6.88 -9.62
N ARG A 67 2.50 8.11 -10.02
CA ARG A 67 2.03 8.45 -11.36
C ARG A 67 2.92 9.48 -12.04
N SER A 68 2.87 9.48 -13.38
CA SER A 68 3.37 10.56 -14.22
C SER A 68 2.39 10.74 -15.39
N GLY A 69 1.55 11.77 -15.32
CA GLY A 69 0.41 11.90 -16.24
C GLY A 69 -0.51 10.69 -16.18
N GLU A 70 -0.71 10.03 -17.32
CA GLU A 70 -1.54 8.82 -17.44
C GLU A 70 -0.77 7.52 -17.10
N LEU A 71 0.54 7.61 -16.88
CA LEU A 71 1.36 6.46 -16.55
C LEU A 71 1.36 6.16 -15.06
N VAL A 72 1.48 4.88 -14.72
CA VAL A 72 1.64 4.36 -13.36
C VAL A 72 2.97 3.63 -13.26
N PHE A 73 3.68 3.77 -12.14
CA PHE A 73 4.89 3.01 -11.92
C PHE A 73 4.53 1.59 -11.49
N LEU A 74 4.74 0.64 -12.38
CA LEU A 74 4.48 -0.78 -12.19
C LEU A 74 5.77 -1.48 -11.77
N MET A 75 5.71 -2.23 -10.68
CA MET A 75 6.79 -3.04 -10.15
C MET A 75 6.42 -4.51 -10.26
N GLU A 76 7.33 -5.33 -10.78
CA GLU A 76 7.13 -6.78 -10.94
C GLU A 76 8.19 -7.52 -10.13
N ARG A 77 7.77 -8.49 -9.30
CA ARG A 77 8.69 -9.31 -8.53
C ARG A 77 9.39 -10.31 -9.44
N THR A 78 10.72 -10.30 -9.38
CA THR A 78 11.57 -11.25 -10.12
C THR A 78 11.74 -12.56 -9.34
N ASP A 79 12.30 -13.57 -9.99
CA ASP A 79 12.61 -14.86 -9.36
C ASP A 79 13.72 -14.77 -8.29
N GLY A 80 14.42 -13.62 -8.20
CA GLY A 80 15.44 -13.35 -7.18
C GLY A 80 14.87 -12.93 -5.82
N GLY A 81 13.56 -12.76 -5.68
CA GLY A 81 12.89 -12.42 -4.41
C GLY A 81 12.86 -13.60 -3.43
N GLY A 82 12.90 -13.29 -2.12
CA GLY A 82 13.00 -14.31 -1.07
C GLY A 82 11.76 -15.19 -0.86
N ASP A 83 10.56 -14.76 -1.31
CA ASP A 83 9.32 -15.54 -1.19
C ASP A 83 8.82 -16.02 -2.57
N PRO A 84 8.95 -17.32 -2.90
CA PRO A 84 8.54 -17.88 -4.17
C PRO A 84 7.05 -17.68 -4.50
N ARG A 85 6.18 -17.50 -3.48
CA ARG A 85 4.73 -17.27 -3.68
C ARG A 85 4.44 -15.92 -4.33
N LEU A 86 5.38 -14.99 -4.24
CA LEU A 86 5.27 -13.64 -4.80
C LEU A 86 5.95 -13.50 -6.16
N HIS A 87 6.68 -14.50 -6.64
CA HIS A 87 7.33 -14.44 -7.94
C HIS A 87 6.33 -14.18 -9.06
N GLY A 88 6.65 -13.24 -9.94
CA GLY A 88 5.78 -12.82 -11.03
C GLY A 88 4.57 -11.97 -10.60
N LYS A 89 4.36 -11.73 -9.31
CA LYS A 89 3.36 -10.77 -8.86
C LYS A 89 3.78 -9.34 -9.19
N ALA A 90 2.78 -8.50 -9.40
CA ALA A 90 2.97 -7.10 -9.75
C ALA A 90 2.28 -6.17 -8.74
N SER A 91 2.92 -5.03 -8.46
CA SER A 91 2.39 -3.97 -7.60
C SER A 91 2.48 -2.63 -8.30
N ILE A 92 1.50 -1.75 -8.03
CA ILE A 92 1.53 -0.34 -8.45
C ILE A 92 1.80 0.61 -7.28
N GLY A 93 2.07 0.10 -6.11
CA GLY A 93 2.34 0.91 -4.93
C GLY A 93 3.47 0.36 -4.08
N VAL A 94 4.12 1.29 -3.39
CA VAL A 94 5.20 1.08 -2.43
C VAL A 94 4.65 1.26 -1.03
N GLY A 95 4.98 0.38 -0.11
CA GLY A 95 4.55 0.50 1.26
C GLY A 95 4.88 -0.71 2.11
N GLY A 96 4.74 -0.55 3.41
CA GLY A 96 5.06 -1.60 4.37
C GLY A 96 4.56 -1.29 5.76
N HIS A 97 4.98 -2.08 6.71
CA HIS A 97 4.57 -1.95 8.10
C HIS A 97 5.21 -0.72 8.75
N LEU A 98 4.44 -0.08 9.61
CA LEU A 98 4.96 0.95 10.52
C LEU A 98 5.63 0.28 11.71
N ASN A 99 6.88 0.62 11.96
CA ASN A 99 7.71 0.01 12.99
C ASN A 99 8.08 1.02 14.09
N PRO A 100 8.56 0.59 15.27
CA PRO A 100 8.99 1.52 16.32
C PRO A 100 10.04 2.55 15.87
N VAL A 101 10.85 2.24 14.86
CA VAL A 101 11.84 3.15 14.29
C VAL A 101 11.20 4.38 13.61
N ASP A 102 9.96 4.28 13.16
CA ASP A 102 9.21 5.39 12.55
C ASP A 102 8.77 6.44 13.58
N GLY A 103 9.02 6.16 14.86
CA GLY A 103 8.75 7.09 15.96
C GLY A 103 7.28 7.13 16.38
N VAL A 104 6.95 8.09 17.22
CA VAL A 104 5.60 8.22 17.81
C VAL A 104 4.89 9.53 17.45
N VAL A 105 5.59 10.49 16.83
CA VAL A 105 5.01 11.81 16.51
C VAL A 105 4.15 11.74 15.26
N ASP A 106 4.69 11.24 14.16
CA ASP A 106 3.96 10.98 12.91
C ASP A 106 4.53 9.71 12.23
N PRO A 107 4.22 8.53 12.77
CA PRO A 107 4.76 7.28 12.25
C PRO A 107 4.30 7.01 10.81
N LEU A 108 3.12 7.50 10.40
CA LEU A 108 2.63 7.37 9.03
C LEU A 108 3.56 8.07 8.03
N ALA A 109 3.88 9.34 8.30
CA ALA A 109 4.75 10.10 7.40
C ALA A 109 6.20 9.57 7.43
N ALA A 110 6.69 9.15 8.59
CA ALA A 110 8.05 8.62 8.74
C ALA A 110 8.18 7.26 8.04
N GLY A 111 7.27 6.32 8.31
CA GLY A 111 7.28 5.00 7.68
C GLY A 111 7.10 5.07 6.17
N LEU A 112 6.20 5.95 5.68
CA LEU A 112 6.03 6.15 4.24
C LEU A 112 7.32 6.63 3.56
N ARG A 113 8.07 7.57 4.18
CA ARG A 113 9.36 8.02 3.65
C ARG A 113 10.44 6.94 3.73
N ARG A 114 10.45 6.14 4.81
CA ARG A 114 11.38 5.02 4.95
C ARG A 114 11.15 3.98 3.86
N GLU A 115 9.92 3.50 3.67
CA GLU A 115 9.55 2.51 2.64
C GLU A 115 9.87 3.06 1.23
N TRP A 116 9.54 4.33 0.97
CA TRP A 116 9.94 5.00 -0.27
C TRP A 116 11.44 4.90 -0.51
N GLY A 117 12.26 5.22 0.49
CA GLY A 117 13.72 5.20 0.38
C GLY A 117 14.31 3.78 0.33
N GLU A 118 13.64 2.78 0.91
CA GLU A 118 14.06 1.38 0.87
C GLU A 118 13.78 0.73 -0.47
N GLU A 119 12.65 1.05 -1.11
CA GLU A 119 12.23 0.39 -2.35
C GLU A 119 12.58 1.17 -3.63
N LEU A 120 12.63 2.51 -3.56
CA LEU A 120 12.79 3.36 -4.73
C LEU A 120 14.08 4.19 -4.73
N ILE A 121 14.52 4.57 -5.91
CA ILE A 121 15.57 5.54 -6.17
C ILE A 121 14.93 6.72 -6.91
N ALA A 122 14.91 7.87 -6.24
CA ALA A 122 14.49 9.15 -6.78
C ALA A 122 15.50 10.23 -6.34
N ASP A 123 15.87 11.14 -7.23
CA ASP A 123 16.72 12.30 -6.96
C ASP A 123 15.90 13.56 -6.58
N TRP A 124 14.65 13.34 -6.22
CA TRP A 124 13.68 14.36 -5.86
C TRP A 124 12.84 13.94 -4.66
N GLU A 125 12.33 14.93 -3.90
CA GLU A 125 11.48 14.69 -2.74
C GLU A 125 10.04 14.39 -3.15
N PRO A 126 9.45 13.25 -2.73
CA PRO A 126 8.06 12.93 -3.02
C PRO A 126 7.09 13.81 -2.20
N ARG A 127 6.01 14.22 -2.84
CA ARG A 127 4.87 14.84 -2.17
C ARG A 127 3.75 13.82 -2.09
N PHE A 128 3.49 13.32 -0.90
CA PHE A 128 2.46 12.33 -0.65
C PHE A 128 1.10 13.03 -0.44
N ARG A 129 0.15 12.76 -1.32
CA ARG A 129 -1.23 13.22 -1.23
C ARG A 129 -2.13 12.07 -0.85
N LEU A 130 -2.79 12.13 0.31
CA LEU A 130 -3.76 11.10 0.69
C LEU A 130 -4.92 11.09 -0.32
N ILE A 131 -5.27 9.90 -0.82
CA ILE A 131 -6.38 9.69 -1.75
C ILE A 131 -7.46 8.78 -1.19
N GLY A 132 -7.16 7.94 -0.22
CA GLY A 132 -8.16 7.05 0.37
C GLY A 132 -7.64 6.13 1.45
N LEU A 133 -8.59 5.43 2.06
CA LEU A 133 -8.34 4.29 2.94
C LEU A 133 -8.71 3.02 2.18
N LEU A 134 -7.93 1.96 2.34
CA LEU A 134 -8.14 0.67 1.71
C LEU A 134 -8.39 -0.39 2.78
N ASN A 135 -9.54 -1.05 2.70
CA ASN A 135 -9.86 -2.20 3.55
C ASN A 135 -10.32 -3.37 2.68
N ASP A 136 -9.87 -4.57 3.02
CA ASP A 136 -10.29 -5.80 2.34
C ASP A 136 -10.33 -6.96 3.34
N ASP A 137 -11.49 -7.19 3.91
CA ASP A 137 -11.70 -8.28 4.87
C ASP A 137 -12.03 -9.63 4.21
N SER A 138 -11.95 -9.71 2.87
CA SER A 138 -12.31 -10.93 2.12
C SER A 138 -11.29 -12.07 2.28
N ASN A 139 -10.12 -11.76 2.83
CA ASN A 139 -9.03 -12.72 3.00
C ASN A 139 -8.28 -12.51 4.33
N PRO A 140 -7.56 -13.52 4.85
CA PRO A 140 -6.88 -13.41 6.14
C PRO A 140 -5.86 -12.28 6.23
N VAL A 141 -5.14 -11.98 5.16
CA VAL A 141 -4.15 -10.88 5.13
C VAL A 141 -4.87 -9.54 5.24
N GLY A 142 -5.85 -9.28 4.38
CA GLY A 142 -6.60 -8.03 4.39
C GLY A 142 -7.38 -7.80 5.69
N SER A 143 -7.86 -8.88 6.35
CA SER A 143 -8.62 -8.77 7.59
C SER A 143 -7.85 -8.12 8.74
N VAL A 144 -6.52 -8.15 8.71
CA VAL A 144 -5.63 -7.58 9.74
C VAL A 144 -4.87 -6.34 9.26
N HIS A 145 -5.09 -5.88 8.02
CA HIS A 145 -4.42 -4.70 7.46
C HIS A 145 -5.42 -3.59 7.12
N LEU A 146 -4.98 -2.35 7.22
CA LEU A 146 -5.69 -1.15 6.77
C LEU A 146 -4.71 -0.29 5.98
N GLY A 147 -4.97 -0.12 4.68
CA GLY A 147 -4.16 0.70 3.79
C GLY A 147 -4.49 2.18 3.93
N VAL A 148 -3.45 3.00 4.02
CA VAL A 148 -3.52 4.46 3.93
C VAL A 148 -2.91 4.83 2.59
N VAL A 149 -3.77 5.09 1.59
CA VAL A 149 -3.35 5.17 0.18
C VAL A 149 -3.01 6.61 -0.18
N PHE A 150 -1.77 6.79 -0.59
CA PHE A 150 -1.24 8.06 -1.07
C PHE A 150 -0.97 8.01 -2.57
N GLU A 151 -1.04 9.15 -3.22
CA GLU A 151 -0.57 9.37 -4.57
C GLU A 151 0.64 10.29 -4.56
N VAL A 152 1.61 9.98 -5.42
CA VAL A 152 2.78 10.80 -5.70
C VAL A 152 2.82 11.08 -7.20
N ASP A 153 2.87 12.35 -7.59
CA ASP A 153 3.10 12.76 -8.97
C ASP A 153 4.60 12.92 -9.23
N ALA A 154 5.13 12.05 -10.07
CA ALA A 154 6.53 12.11 -10.49
C ALA A 154 6.80 13.27 -11.46
N ALA A 155 5.78 13.80 -12.15
CA ALA A 155 5.93 14.89 -13.12
C ALA A 155 7.11 14.66 -14.10
N ASP A 156 7.15 13.48 -14.70
CA ASP A 156 8.17 12.99 -15.66
C ASP A 156 9.59 12.90 -15.08
N ARG A 157 9.75 13.00 -13.75
CA ARG A 157 11.05 12.84 -13.08
C ARG A 157 11.48 11.38 -13.03
N PRO A 158 12.80 11.11 -13.05
CA PRO A 158 13.31 9.76 -13.01
C PRO A 158 12.89 9.01 -11.73
N LEU A 159 12.53 7.74 -11.90
CA LEU A 159 12.21 6.82 -10.82
C LEU A 159 12.67 5.42 -11.19
N ALA A 160 13.28 4.72 -10.24
CA ALA A 160 13.72 3.34 -10.41
C ALA A 160 13.52 2.54 -9.12
N VAL A 161 13.47 1.23 -9.22
CA VAL A 161 13.50 0.34 -8.05
C VAL A 161 14.93 0.23 -7.52
N ARG A 162 15.08 0.11 -6.20
CA ARG A 162 16.40 0.00 -5.55
C ARG A 162 16.95 -1.42 -5.64
N GLU A 163 16.14 -2.41 -5.38
CA GLU A 163 16.57 -3.81 -5.35
C GLU A 163 16.31 -4.51 -6.70
N THR A 164 17.06 -4.15 -7.73
CA THR A 164 16.89 -4.67 -9.10
C THR A 164 17.03 -6.20 -9.24
N GLY A 165 17.66 -6.86 -8.26
CA GLY A 165 17.69 -8.33 -8.20
C GLY A 165 16.37 -8.98 -7.77
N LYS A 166 15.46 -8.21 -7.13
CA LYS A 166 14.18 -8.71 -6.61
C LYS A 166 12.97 -8.08 -7.29
N LEU A 167 13.13 -6.87 -7.82
CA LEU A 167 12.07 -6.08 -8.43
C LEU A 167 12.54 -5.54 -9.79
N ALA A 168 11.62 -5.49 -10.73
CA ALA A 168 11.74 -4.72 -11.97
C ALA A 168 10.68 -3.63 -11.99
N GLY A 169 11.10 -2.37 -12.20
CA GLY A 169 10.19 -1.21 -12.23
C GLY A 169 10.12 -0.61 -13.62
N ARG A 170 8.92 -0.22 -14.06
CA ARG A 170 8.71 0.47 -15.32
C ARG A 170 7.44 1.34 -15.29
N TRP A 171 7.39 2.36 -16.12
CA TRP A 171 6.17 3.08 -16.39
C TRP A 171 5.23 2.24 -17.25
N ALA A 172 3.98 2.20 -16.89
CA ALA A 172 2.93 1.43 -17.56
C ALA A 172 1.73 2.33 -17.86
N ASP A 173 1.26 2.30 -19.09
CA ASP A 173 -0.03 2.82 -19.50
C ASP A 173 -1.17 1.83 -19.17
N SER A 174 -2.41 2.20 -19.45
CA SER A 174 -3.58 1.34 -19.22
C SER A 174 -3.50 0.00 -19.94
N THR A 175 -2.89 -0.05 -21.14
CA THR A 175 -2.73 -1.29 -21.91
C THR A 175 -1.72 -2.22 -21.23
N ALA A 176 -0.58 -1.69 -20.82
CA ALA A 176 0.45 -2.45 -20.13
C ALA A 176 -0.02 -2.90 -18.72
N LEU A 177 -0.81 -2.06 -18.04
CA LEU A 177 -1.40 -2.39 -16.76
C LEU A 177 -2.46 -3.51 -16.89
N LEU A 178 -3.29 -3.45 -17.93
CA LEU A 178 -4.26 -4.51 -18.25
C LEU A 178 -3.55 -5.85 -18.51
N ALA A 179 -2.46 -5.85 -19.26
CA ALA A 179 -1.66 -7.06 -19.49
C ALA A 179 -1.06 -7.65 -18.20
N ALA A 180 -0.88 -6.85 -17.16
CA ALA A 180 -0.42 -7.29 -15.84
C ALA A 180 -1.57 -7.60 -14.85
N ALA A 181 -2.82 -7.36 -15.22
CA ALA A 181 -3.95 -7.33 -14.30
C ALA A 181 -4.15 -8.62 -13.46
N GLU A 182 -3.94 -9.80 -14.06
CA GLU A 182 -4.07 -11.09 -13.35
C GLU A 182 -2.92 -11.33 -12.35
N ARG A 183 -1.80 -10.63 -12.54
CA ARG A 183 -0.62 -10.73 -11.67
C ARG A 183 -0.59 -9.65 -10.59
N LEU A 184 -1.47 -8.66 -10.66
CA LEU A 184 -1.56 -7.61 -9.66
C LEU A 184 -1.88 -8.21 -8.29
N GLU A 185 -1.15 -7.76 -7.28
CA GLU A 185 -1.50 -8.01 -5.88
C GLU A 185 -2.87 -7.39 -5.58
N THR A 186 -3.61 -7.95 -4.63
CA THR A 186 -5.01 -7.58 -4.34
C THR A 186 -5.19 -6.08 -4.14
N TRP A 187 -4.33 -5.44 -3.36
CA TRP A 187 -4.42 -4.01 -3.10
C TRP A 187 -4.15 -3.18 -4.35
N SER A 188 -3.14 -3.57 -5.13
CA SER A 188 -2.85 -2.92 -6.42
C SER A 188 -4.04 -3.00 -7.37
N ARG A 189 -4.73 -4.13 -7.39
CA ARG A 189 -5.95 -4.32 -8.20
C ARG A 189 -7.06 -3.40 -7.74
N LEU A 190 -7.35 -3.36 -6.43
CA LEU A 190 -8.38 -2.50 -5.85
C LEU A 190 -8.11 -1.01 -6.11
N VAL A 191 -6.83 -0.59 -6.01
CA VAL A 191 -6.42 0.79 -6.31
C VAL A 191 -6.60 1.09 -7.80
N ALA A 192 -6.17 0.19 -8.67
CA ALA A 192 -6.28 0.37 -10.12
C ALA A 192 -7.74 0.45 -10.58
N ASP A 193 -8.60 -0.42 -10.06
CA ASP A 193 -10.04 -0.41 -10.36
C ASP A 193 -10.70 0.88 -9.87
N HIS A 194 -10.41 1.32 -8.63
CA HIS A 194 -10.97 2.54 -8.04
C HIS A 194 -10.61 3.80 -8.85
N LEU A 195 -9.38 3.87 -9.34
CA LEU A 195 -8.87 5.02 -10.08
C LEU A 195 -9.18 4.96 -11.58
N GLY A 196 -9.89 3.92 -12.05
CA GLY A 196 -10.19 3.72 -13.46
C GLY A 196 -8.95 3.50 -14.33
N LEU A 197 -7.87 2.97 -13.75
CA LEU A 197 -6.63 2.68 -14.46
C LEU A 197 -6.72 1.41 -15.31
N LEU A 198 -7.67 0.51 -14.96
CA LEU A 198 -8.02 -0.65 -15.76
C LEU A 198 -9.31 -0.35 -16.54
N PRO A 199 -9.39 -0.74 -17.82
CA PRO A 199 -10.63 -0.61 -18.58
C PRO A 199 -11.72 -1.44 -17.89
N VAL A 200 -12.93 -0.89 -17.82
CA VAL A 200 -14.10 -1.61 -17.33
C VAL A 200 -14.30 -2.82 -18.25
N THR A 201 -14.07 -4.02 -17.73
CA THR A 201 -14.47 -5.23 -18.45
C THR A 201 -15.99 -5.24 -18.48
N MET A 202 -16.57 -4.87 -19.65
CA MET A 202 -17.99 -5.12 -19.90
C MET A 202 -18.16 -6.64 -19.85
N GLU A 203 -18.71 -7.16 -18.76
CA GLU A 203 -19.23 -8.54 -18.80
C GLU A 203 -20.21 -8.59 -19.96
N SER A 204 -19.89 -9.39 -21.00
CA SER A 204 -20.88 -9.73 -22.03
C SER A 204 -22.08 -10.31 -21.31
N PRO A 205 -23.30 -9.80 -21.55
CA PRO A 205 -24.48 -10.45 -21.04
C PRO A 205 -24.44 -11.91 -21.51
N ALA A 206 -24.57 -12.81 -20.56
CA ALA A 206 -24.65 -14.24 -20.86
C ALA A 206 -25.77 -14.50 -21.87
N PRO A 207 -25.56 -15.42 -22.84
CA PRO A 207 -26.53 -15.73 -23.89
C PRO A 207 -27.83 -16.32 -23.36
#